data_6967fc08954f9440ac3da366f0650690
#
_entry.id   6967fc08954f9440ac3da366f0650690
#
_cell.length_a   1.000
_cell.length_b   1.000
_cell.length_c   1.000
_cell.angle_alpha   90.00
_cell.angle_beta   90.00
_cell.angle_gamma   90.00
#
_symmetry.space_group_name_H-M   'P 1'
#
loop_
_entity.id
_entity.type
_entity.pdbx_description
1 polymer ?
#
loop_
_entity_poly.entity_id
_entity_poly.type
_entity_poly.pdbx_seq_one_letter_code
_entity_poly.pdbx_strand_id
1 'polypeptide(L)'
;MAHAKGRLAFVGLGLHDERSITLRGLDEVQQADIVFAESYTSILSEGSLSRLESATGKKIQLLDRKAVEDGKSILEACKSNRVVLLVVGDPMMATTHVDLRLRAEMQSVHTEVVHGVSVLTAXXXXXXXXHYKFGRTTSLPFPQEGYAPTSPYDTIAENLSRGLHTLVLLDIDAEDSRYMTANEGLHLLQDTERRTSKRIITEASLVCVVARAGSPGAIVKAGRISDLVRMDFGPPPHSIVIPGRLHFMEEDALRTLAGSNAAPSFREK
;
A
#
# COMPACT_ATOMS: atom_id res chain seq x y z
N MET A 1 11.68 -6.88 42.79
CA MET A 1 11.88 -6.15 41.52
C MET A 1 10.85 -6.62 40.51
N ALA A 2 10.02 -5.70 39.99
CA ALA A 2 9.07 -6.08 38.96
C ALA A 2 9.87 -6.49 37.71
N HIS A 3 9.67 -7.70 37.25
CA HIS A 3 10.28 -8.12 36.00
C HIS A 3 9.75 -7.20 34.89
N ALA A 4 10.65 -6.68 34.08
CA ALA A 4 10.25 -5.88 32.93
C ALA A 4 9.35 -6.75 32.06
N LYS A 5 8.10 -6.33 31.90
CA LYS A 5 7.18 -7.05 31.04
C LYS A 5 7.61 -6.88 29.59
N GLY A 6 7.38 -7.90 28.80
CA GLY A 6 7.64 -7.84 27.38
C GLY A 6 6.80 -6.78 26.69
N ARG A 7 7.21 -6.38 25.51
CA ARG A 7 6.57 -5.29 24.78
C ARG A 7 6.69 -5.54 23.29
N LEU A 8 5.66 -5.21 22.55
CA LEU A 8 5.65 -5.32 21.10
C LEU A 8 5.28 -3.95 20.50
N ALA A 9 6.18 -3.38 19.72
CA ALA A 9 5.91 -2.16 18.98
C ALA A 9 5.84 -2.48 17.49
N PHE A 10 4.74 -2.09 16.88
CA PHE A 10 4.56 -2.14 15.42
C PHE A 10 5.04 -0.81 14.88
N VAL A 11 6.08 -0.80 14.05
CA VAL A 11 6.72 0.44 13.60
C VAL A 11 6.62 0.53 12.09
N GLY A 12 5.97 1.60 11.60
CA GLY A 12 5.86 1.85 10.17
C GLY A 12 7.17 2.34 9.59
N LEU A 13 7.60 1.71 8.50
CA LEU A 13 8.78 2.11 7.77
C LEU A 13 8.51 3.22 6.76
N GLY A 14 7.22 3.52 6.52
CA GLY A 14 6.88 4.46 5.47
C GLY A 14 7.12 3.86 4.09
N LEU A 15 7.48 4.73 3.16
CA LEU A 15 7.61 4.37 1.74
C LEU A 15 9.04 4.63 1.27
N HIS A 16 9.47 3.90 0.27
CA HIS A 16 10.70 4.08 -0.47
C HIS A 16 11.95 3.58 0.25
N ASP A 17 12.36 4.22 1.36
CA ASP A 17 13.60 3.84 2.02
C ASP A 17 13.53 4.09 3.54
N GLU A 18 14.61 3.77 4.23
CA GLU A 18 14.70 3.87 5.69
C GLU A 18 14.51 5.30 6.19
N ARG A 19 14.69 6.28 5.34
CA ARG A 19 14.55 7.69 5.74
C ARG A 19 13.10 8.09 5.95
N SER A 20 12.17 7.25 5.55
CA SER A 20 10.75 7.49 5.78
C SER A 20 10.29 7.07 7.18
N ILE A 21 11.11 6.39 7.95
CA ILE A 21 10.77 6.06 9.32
C ILE A 21 10.70 7.36 10.14
N THR A 22 9.77 7.39 11.09
CA THR A 22 9.69 8.57 11.97
C THR A 22 10.80 8.53 13.01
N LEU A 23 11.09 9.69 13.61
CA LEU A 23 12.05 9.73 14.73
C LEU A 23 11.59 8.83 15.87
N ARG A 24 10.27 8.79 16.14
CA ARG A 24 9.73 7.89 17.17
C ARG A 24 9.97 6.43 16.79
N GLY A 25 9.80 6.08 15.54
CA GLY A 25 10.07 4.71 15.08
C GLY A 25 11.54 4.35 15.23
N LEU A 26 12.41 5.28 14.89
CA LEU A 26 13.85 5.07 15.05
C LEU A 26 14.20 4.82 16.51
N ASP A 27 13.62 5.61 17.42
CA ASP A 27 13.83 5.43 18.87
C ASP A 27 13.39 4.03 19.31
N GLU A 28 12.24 3.57 18.84
CA GLU A 28 11.75 2.23 19.19
C GLU A 28 12.73 1.15 18.75
N VAL A 29 13.26 1.26 17.54
CA VAL A 29 14.24 0.29 17.03
C VAL A 29 15.50 0.31 17.89
N GLN A 30 16.00 1.51 18.22
CA GLN A 30 17.23 1.65 19.01
C GLN A 30 17.09 1.04 20.41
N GLN A 31 15.89 1.07 20.98
CA GLN A 31 15.64 0.55 22.32
C GLN A 31 15.22 -0.92 22.34
N ALA A 32 15.01 -1.53 21.17
CA ALA A 32 14.52 -2.90 21.09
C ALA A 32 15.60 -3.92 21.45
N ASP A 33 15.16 -5.04 22.00
CA ASP A 33 16.04 -6.19 22.18
C ASP A 33 16.07 -7.02 20.90
N ILE A 34 14.93 -7.13 20.22
CA ILE A 34 14.78 -7.95 19.01
C ILE A 34 13.99 -7.12 17.99
N VAL A 35 14.49 -7.08 16.76
CA VAL A 35 13.82 -6.38 15.66
C VAL A 35 13.52 -7.36 14.54
N PHE A 36 12.25 -7.48 14.21
CA PHE A 36 11.76 -8.26 13.07
C PHE A 36 11.27 -7.33 11.97
N ALA A 37 11.34 -7.80 10.74
CA ALA A 37 10.71 -7.12 9.59
C ALA A 37 10.07 -8.17 8.69
N GLU A 38 8.97 -7.81 8.05
CA GLU A 38 8.35 -8.68 7.06
C GLU A 38 9.19 -8.72 5.80
N SER A 39 9.19 -9.87 5.14
CA SER A 39 10.01 -10.07 3.95
C SER A 39 9.65 -9.14 2.80
N TYR A 40 8.39 -8.66 2.71
CA TYR A 40 8.05 -7.74 1.63
C TYR A 40 8.64 -6.33 1.80
N THR A 41 9.49 -6.15 2.81
CA THR A 41 10.34 -4.95 2.85
C THR A 41 11.26 -4.86 1.62
N SER A 42 11.35 -5.94 0.84
CA SER A 42 12.04 -5.90 -0.45
C SER A 42 11.45 -4.86 -1.42
N ILE A 43 10.24 -4.40 -1.16
CA ILE A 43 9.63 -3.31 -1.94
C ILE A 43 10.34 -1.97 -1.71
N LEU A 44 11.05 -1.82 -0.59
CA LEU A 44 11.86 -0.63 -0.33
C LEU A 44 13.09 -0.62 -1.24
N SER A 45 13.70 0.54 -1.40
CA SER A 45 14.90 0.66 -2.22
C SER A 45 16.02 -0.22 -1.66
N GLU A 46 16.87 -0.70 -2.57
CA GLU A 46 17.96 -1.61 -2.22
C GLU A 46 18.81 -1.01 -1.08
N GLY A 47 19.13 -1.85 -0.11
CA GLY A 47 19.99 -1.47 1.01
C GLY A 47 19.29 -0.76 2.14
N SER A 48 17.97 -0.54 2.06
CA SER A 48 17.25 0.21 3.08
C SER A 48 17.39 -0.41 4.47
N LEU A 49 17.17 -1.71 4.59
CA LEU A 49 17.26 -2.37 5.90
C LEU A 49 18.70 -2.40 6.42
N SER A 50 19.69 -2.58 5.54
CA SER A 50 21.10 -2.54 5.95
C SER A 50 21.48 -1.17 6.49
N ARG A 51 21.00 -0.12 5.83
CA ARG A 51 21.27 1.25 6.32
C ARG A 51 20.58 1.52 7.65
N LEU A 52 19.37 0.97 7.83
CA LEU A 52 18.68 1.10 9.12
C LEU A 52 19.42 0.34 10.21
N GLU A 53 19.94 -0.84 9.91
CA GLU A 53 20.78 -1.59 10.86
C GLU A 53 21.99 -0.76 11.27
N SER A 54 22.66 -0.14 10.30
CA SER A 54 23.83 0.70 10.59
C SER A 54 23.47 1.92 11.45
N ALA A 55 22.33 2.54 11.13
CA ALA A 55 21.89 3.73 11.86
C ALA A 55 21.49 3.44 13.30
N THR A 56 20.98 2.23 13.57
CA THR A 56 20.45 1.88 14.89
C THR A 56 21.36 0.98 15.71
N GLY A 57 22.29 0.29 15.07
CA GLY A 57 23.11 -0.72 15.72
C GLY A 57 22.36 -2.01 16.01
N LYS A 58 21.21 -2.22 15.36
CA LYS A 58 20.36 -3.39 15.59
C LYS A 58 20.32 -4.28 14.38
N LYS A 59 20.40 -5.60 14.59
CA LYS A 59 20.23 -6.58 13.54
C LYS A 59 18.74 -6.80 13.30
N ILE A 60 18.35 -6.81 12.03
CA ILE A 60 16.93 -6.99 11.66
C ILE A 60 16.76 -8.40 11.12
N GLN A 61 15.83 -9.16 11.74
CA GLN A 61 15.52 -10.53 11.33
C GLN A 61 14.30 -10.50 10.42
N LEU A 62 14.46 -11.03 9.20
CA LEU A 62 13.34 -11.07 8.26
C LEU A 62 12.43 -12.27 8.57
N LEU A 63 11.13 -12.02 8.55
CA LEU A 63 10.11 -13.07 8.68
C LEU A 63 9.25 -13.06 7.42
N ASP A 64 8.92 -14.25 6.92
CA ASP A 64 8.02 -14.34 5.79
C ASP A 64 6.57 -14.08 6.25
N ARG A 65 5.68 -13.95 5.28
CA ARG A 65 4.27 -13.65 5.55
C ARG A 65 3.66 -14.68 6.50
N LYS A 66 3.95 -15.96 6.25
CA LYS A 66 3.39 -17.04 7.06
C LYS A 66 3.83 -16.93 8.53
N ALA A 67 5.10 -16.60 8.75
CA ALA A 67 5.63 -16.45 10.11
C ALA A 67 4.98 -15.29 10.84
N VAL A 68 4.72 -14.18 10.12
CA VAL A 68 4.05 -13.03 10.72
C VAL A 68 2.58 -13.35 11.02
N GLU A 69 1.89 -14.00 10.09
CA GLU A 69 0.48 -14.39 10.29
C GLU A 69 0.33 -15.39 11.42
N ASP A 70 1.21 -16.37 11.48
CA ASP A 70 1.27 -17.32 12.59
C ASP A 70 1.57 -16.61 13.90
N GLY A 71 2.58 -15.76 13.90
CA GLY A 71 2.93 -14.90 15.03
C GLY A 71 3.62 -15.59 16.18
N LYS A 72 3.86 -16.89 16.10
CA LYS A 72 4.41 -17.65 17.24
C LYS A 72 5.78 -17.13 17.68
N SER A 73 6.70 -16.93 16.74
CA SER A 73 8.04 -16.46 17.08
C SER A 73 8.02 -15.05 17.67
N ILE A 74 7.16 -14.18 17.12
CA ILE A 74 7.01 -12.82 17.63
C ILE A 74 6.45 -12.84 19.04
N LEU A 75 5.36 -13.55 19.26
CA LEU A 75 4.70 -13.60 20.57
C LEU A 75 5.61 -14.24 21.63
N GLU A 76 6.34 -15.28 21.26
CA GLU A 76 7.28 -15.91 22.20
C GLU A 76 8.38 -14.93 22.60
N ALA A 77 8.93 -14.19 21.61
CA ALA A 77 9.98 -13.19 21.90
C ALA A 77 9.46 -12.08 22.82
N CYS A 78 8.19 -11.69 22.64
CA CYS A 78 7.59 -10.59 23.41
C CYS A 78 7.41 -10.91 24.88
N LYS A 79 7.47 -12.16 25.29
CA LYS A 79 7.22 -12.52 26.69
C LYS A 79 8.23 -11.87 27.64
N SER A 80 9.46 -11.71 27.18
CA SER A 80 10.53 -11.19 28.04
C SER A 80 11.43 -10.15 27.38
N ASN A 81 11.06 -9.69 26.17
CA ASN A 81 11.90 -8.74 25.42
C ASN A 81 11.09 -7.58 24.92
N ARG A 82 11.77 -6.45 24.66
CA ARG A 82 11.21 -5.37 23.87
C ARG A 82 11.40 -5.75 22.39
N VAL A 83 10.29 -5.97 21.72
CA VAL A 83 10.29 -6.46 20.33
C VAL A 83 9.71 -5.36 19.43
N VAL A 84 10.33 -5.15 18.28
CA VAL A 84 9.81 -4.30 17.22
C VAL A 84 9.50 -5.16 16.01
N LEU A 85 8.32 -4.95 15.41
CA LEU A 85 8.00 -5.48 14.09
C LEU A 85 7.92 -4.31 13.13
N LEU A 86 8.84 -4.29 12.18
CA LEU A 86 8.89 -3.24 11.15
C LEU A 86 7.96 -3.63 9.99
N VAL A 87 7.12 -2.68 9.58
CA VAL A 87 6.11 -2.90 8.55
C VAL A 87 6.20 -1.77 7.54
N VAL A 88 6.26 -2.10 6.25
CA VAL A 88 6.27 -1.08 5.18
C VAL A 88 4.95 -0.30 5.23
N GLY A 89 5.02 1.01 5.03
CA GLY A 89 3.87 1.88 5.13
C GLY A 89 3.48 2.12 6.57
N ASP A 90 2.19 1.97 6.87
CA ASP A 90 1.65 2.08 8.23
C ASP A 90 1.28 0.68 8.73
N PRO A 91 1.66 0.33 9.96
CA PRO A 91 1.52 -1.06 10.41
C PRO A 91 0.09 -1.53 10.63
N MET A 92 -0.86 -0.63 10.83
CA MET A 92 -2.24 -1.05 11.13
C MET A 92 -3.16 -1.06 9.91
N MET A 93 -2.59 -0.94 8.70
CA MET A 93 -3.41 -1.00 7.49
C MET A 93 -3.76 -2.43 7.08
N ALA A 94 -3.07 -3.42 7.60
CA ALA A 94 -3.36 -4.84 7.32
C ALA A 94 -4.00 -5.50 8.53
N THR A 95 -5.02 -6.31 8.26
CA THR A 95 -5.76 -6.99 9.33
C THR A 95 -4.88 -8.00 10.08
N THR A 96 -3.89 -8.57 9.42
CA THR A 96 -2.96 -9.51 10.05
C THR A 96 -2.27 -8.90 11.26
N HIS A 97 -1.87 -7.64 11.15
CA HIS A 97 -1.16 -6.98 12.26
C HIS A 97 -2.12 -6.66 13.41
N VAL A 98 -3.37 -6.33 13.08
CA VAL A 98 -4.39 -6.11 14.12
C VAL A 98 -4.61 -7.38 14.92
N ASP A 99 -4.71 -8.52 14.23
CA ASP A 99 -4.87 -9.81 14.90
C ASP A 99 -3.69 -10.11 15.82
N LEU A 100 -2.48 -9.90 15.33
CA LEU A 100 -1.27 -10.14 16.13
C LEU A 100 -1.26 -9.24 17.36
N ARG A 101 -1.64 -7.97 17.20
CA ARG A 101 -1.71 -7.04 18.31
C ARG A 101 -2.71 -7.52 19.37
N LEU A 102 -3.89 -7.97 18.93
CA LEU A 102 -4.91 -8.46 19.86
C LEU A 102 -4.40 -9.68 20.63
N ARG A 103 -3.74 -10.61 19.94
CA ARG A 103 -3.19 -11.79 20.60
C ARG A 103 -2.13 -11.43 21.63
N ALA A 104 -1.28 -10.46 21.30
CA ALA A 104 -0.26 -9.98 22.24
C ALA A 104 -0.90 -9.40 23.51
N GLU A 105 -1.89 -8.52 23.32
CA GLU A 105 -2.59 -7.90 24.45
C GLU A 105 -3.30 -8.96 25.31
N MET A 106 -3.88 -9.97 24.67
CA MET A 106 -4.55 -11.05 25.38
C MET A 106 -3.57 -11.91 26.21
N GLN A 107 -2.29 -11.87 25.83
CA GLN A 107 -1.22 -12.54 26.59
C GLN A 107 -0.52 -11.58 27.55
N SER A 108 -1.13 -10.45 27.82
CA SER A 108 -0.62 -9.42 28.73
C SER A 108 0.70 -8.79 28.28
N VAL A 109 0.92 -8.76 26.97
CA VAL A 109 2.07 -8.04 26.39
C VAL A 109 1.60 -6.64 26.00
N HIS A 110 2.29 -5.63 26.51
CA HIS A 110 1.98 -4.25 26.15
C HIS A 110 2.32 -4.00 24.68
N THR A 111 1.41 -3.40 23.92
CA THR A 111 1.65 -3.10 22.52
C THR A 111 1.63 -1.60 22.26
N GLU A 112 2.41 -1.18 21.28
CA GLU A 112 2.46 0.19 20.77
C GLU A 112 2.39 0.18 19.27
N VAL A 113 1.82 1.24 18.71
CA VAL A 113 1.80 1.45 17.26
C VAL A 113 2.52 2.77 16.97
N VAL A 114 3.53 2.72 16.13
CA VAL A 114 4.20 3.92 15.64
C VAL A 114 3.86 4.03 14.15
N HIS A 115 3.04 5.01 13.81
CA HIS A 115 2.53 5.15 12.45
C HIS A 115 3.61 5.53 11.45
N GLY A 116 3.36 5.19 10.21
CA GLY A 116 4.24 5.57 9.10
C GLY A 116 3.43 6.06 7.92
N VAL A 117 4.10 6.64 6.96
CA VAL A 117 3.45 7.11 5.74
C VAL A 117 2.94 5.90 4.96
N SER A 118 1.66 5.94 4.57
CA SER A 118 1.02 4.86 3.84
C SER A 118 0.72 5.27 2.40
N VAL A 119 0.74 4.30 1.49
CA VAL A 119 0.31 4.56 0.10
C VAL A 119 -1.14 5.07 0.08
N LEU A 120 -1.94 4.74 1.08
CA LEU A 120 -3.32 5.22 1.14
C LEU A 120 -3.39 6.75 1.20
N THR A 121 -2.43 7.38 1.83
CA THR A 121 -2.37 8.84 1.86
C THR A 121 -1.50 9.39 0.73
N ALA A 122 -0.45 8.72 0.39
CA ALA A 122 0.47 9.17 -0.65
C ALA A 122 -0.11 9.11 -2.07
N UNK A 123 -0.86 8.28 -2.22
CA UNK A 123 -1.50 8.11 -3.50
C UNK A 123 -2.50 9.21 -3.80
N UNK A 124 -2.93 9.84 -2.80
CA UNK A 124 -3.85 10.92 -2.95
C UNK A 124 -3.23 12.18 -3.58
N UNK A 125 -2.13 12.15 -3.57
CA UNK A 125 -1.36 13.20 -4.16
C UNK A 125 -1.45 13.37 -5.65
N UNK A 126 -1.84 12.37 -6.17
CA UNK A 126 -1.99 12.34 -7.58
C UNK A 126 -3.34 12.78 -8.06
N UNK A 127 -4.05 12.49 -7.41
CA UNK A 127 -5.37 12.76 -7.80
C UNK A 127 -5.90 14.02 -7.10
N UNK A 128 -5.24 14.58 -6.58
CA UNK A 128 -5.66 15.71 -5.97
C UNK A 128 -6.99 15.62 -5.41
N UNK A 129 -7.21 14.52 -5.24
CA UNK A 129 -8.45 14.32 -4.63
C UNK A 129 -8.28 14.51 -3.19
N UNK A 130 -9.00 15.03 -2.90
CA UNK A 130 -9.12 15.05 -1.50
C UNK A 130 -9.33 13.64 -1.09
N HIS A 131 -8.82 13.33 0.06
CA HIS A 131 -9.01 12.02 0.64
C HIS A 131 -10.50 11.68 0.88
N TYR A 132 -11.26 12.65 1.32
CA TYR A 132 -12.69 12.47 1.61
C TYR A 132 -13.55 12.13 0.38
N LYS A 133 -12.99 12.28 -0.81
CA LYS A 133 -13.72 11.91 -2.03
C LYS A 133 -13.43 10.49 -2.50
N PHE A 134 -12.60 9.75 -1.78
CA PHE A 134 -12.34 8.34 -2.09
C PHE A 134 -13.38 7.46 -1.42
N GLY A 135 -13.84 6.45 -2.16
CA GLY A 135 -14.69 5.39 -1.60
C GLY A 135 -13.84 4.22 -1.11
N ARG A 136 -14.44 3.03 -1.10
CA ARG A 136 -13.72 1.84 -0.62
C ARG A 136 -12.49 1.56 -1.48
N THR A 137 -11.38 1.28 -0.81
CA THR A 137 -10.17 0.79 -1.47
C THR A 137 -10.37 -0.67 -1.86
N THR A 138 -9.79 -1.07 -2.98
CA THR A 138 -9.83 -2.46 -3.41
C THR A 138 -8.45 -2.90 -3.87
N SER A 139 -8.28 -4.21 -4.02
CA SER A 139 -7.02 -4.80 -4.47
C SER A 139 -7.26 -5.72 -5.64
N LEU A 140 -6.34 -5.72 -6.61
CA LEU A 140 -6.38 -6.65 -7.74
C LEU A 140 -5.42 -7.80 -7.43
N PRO A 141 -5.93 -9.02 -7.26
CA PRO A 141 -5.03 -10.17 -7.06
C PRO A 141 -4.48 -10.67 -8.39
N PHE A 142 -3.32 -11.32 -8.33
CA PHE A 142 -2.82 -12.03 -9.51
C PHE A 142 -3.84 -13.09 -9.93
N PRO A 143 -4.11 -13.22 -11.24
CA PRO A 143 -5.03 -14.24 -11.71
C PRO A 143 -4.52 -15.63 -11.36
N GLN A 144 -5.45 -16.51 -11.03
CA GLN A 144 -5.17 -17.93 -10.80
C GLN A 144 -6.10 -18.75 -11.66
N GLU A 145 -5.65 -19.94 -12.06
CA GLU A 145 -6.44 -20.81 -12.89
C GLU A 145 -7.78 -21.12 -12.21
N GLY A 146 -8.86 -20.89 -12.93
CA GLY A 146 -10.20 -21.11 -12.42
C GLY A 146 -10.71 -20.06 -11.45
N TYR A 147 -9.96 -18.96 -11.25
CA TYR A 147 -10.37 -17.91 -10.33
C TYR A 147 -10.10 -16.53 -10.93
N ALA A 148 -11.18 -15.85 -11.26
CA ALA A 148 -11.12 -14.49 -11.82
C ALA A 148 -12.16 -13.63 -11.10
N PRO A 149 -11.82 -13.11 -9.91
CA PRO A 149 -12.82 -12.38 -9.13
C PRO A 149 -13.24 -11.10 -9.80
N THR A 150 -14.53 -10.76 -9.69
CA THR A 150 -15.05 -9.49 -10.16
C THR A 150 -15.12 -8.44 -9.05
N SER A 151 -14.80 -8.81 -7.81
CA SER A 151 -15.01 -7.92 -6.67
C SER A 151 -14.28 -6.58 -6.80
N PRO A 152 -13.03 -6.50 -7.31
CA PRO A 152 -12.41 -5.18 -7.49
C PRO A 152 -13.20 -4.31 -8.48
N TYR A 153 -13.62 -4.90 -9.59
CA TYR A 153 -14.43 -4.19 -10.58
C TYR A 153 -15.76 -3.74 -9.96
N ASP A 154 -16.39 -4.60 -9.18
CA ASP A 154 -17.66 -4.28 -8.53
C ASP A 154 -17.50 -3.14 -7.52
N THR A 155 -16.40 -3.10 -6.78
CA THR A 155 -16.10 -2.01 -5.85
C THR A 155 -15.94 -0.70 -6.62
N ILE A 156 -15.22 -0.73 -7.73
CA ILE A 156 -15.05 0.46 -8.59
C ILE A 156 -16.43 0.94 -9.06
N ALA A 157 -17.27 0.03 -9.54
CA ALA A 157 -18.60 0.38 -10.04
C ALA A 157 -19.44 1.04 -8.94
N GLU A 158 -19.42 0.47 -7.74
CA GLU A 158 -20.17 1.03 -6.61
C GLU A 158 -19.68 2.42 -6.24
N ASN A 159 -18.35 2.62 -6.19
CA ASN A 159 -17.79 3.94 -5.89
C ASN A 159 -18.18 4.95 -6.97
N LEU A 160 -18.05 4.56 -8.25
CA LEU A 160 -18.38 5.45 -9.36
C LEU A 160 -19.86 5.86 -9.33
N SER A 161 -20.75 4.94 -8.93
CA SER A 161 -22.18 5.26 -8.83
C SER A 161 -22.47 6.36 -7.81
N ARG A 162 -21.56 6.55 -6.87
CA ARG A 162 -21.65 7.59 -5.84
C ARG A 162 -20.77 8.79 -6.15
N GLY A 163 -20.09 8.78 -7.30
CA GLY A 163 -19.17 9.86 -7.68
C GLY A 163 -17.85 9.83 -6.96
N LEU A 164 -17.50 8.70 -6.36
CA LEU A 164 -16.30 8.57 -5.53
C LEU A 164 -15.14 7.96 -6.32
N HIS A 165 -13.93 8.37 -5.98
CA HIS A 165 -12.70 7.81 -6.54
C HIS A 165 -12.40 6.45 -5.90
N THR A 166 -11.67 5.60 -6.60
CA THR A 166 -11.24 4.31 -6.08
C THR A 166 -9.73 4.19 -6.15
N LEU A 167 -9.10 3.91 -4.99
CA LEU A 167 -7.71 3.46 -4.96
C LEU A 167 -7.70 1.96 -5.18
N VAL A 168 -6.92 1.52 -6.17
CA VAL A 168 -6.80 0.11 -6.53
C VAL A 168 -5.36 -0.30 -6.25
N LEU A 169 -5.18 -1.12 -5.23
CA LEU A 169 -3.88 -1.66 -4.86
C LEU A 169 -3.58 -2.88 -5.72
N LEU A 170 -2.32 -3.09 -6.02
CA LEU A 170 -1.87 -4.14 -6.93
C LEU A 170 -1.12 -5.21 -6.15
N ASP A 171 -1.35 -6.46 -6.52
CA ASP A 171 -0.84 -7.61 -5.78
C ASP A 171 0.68 -7.66 -5.79
N ILE A 172 1.22 -8.18 -4.70
CA ILE A 172 2.65 -8.40 -4.52
C ILE A 172 2.85 -9.83 -4.04
N ASP A 173 3.68 -10.59 -4.75
CA ASP A 173 4.11 -11.90 -4.32
C ASP A 173 5.55 -11.76 -3.86
N ALA A 174 5.75 -11.59 -2.56
CA ALA A 174 7.07 -11.34 -1.99
C ALA A 174 8.00 -12.55 -2.14
N GLU A 175 7.43 -13.77 -2.10
CA GLU A 175 8.24 -14.98 -2.23
C GLU A 175 8.89 -15.08 -3.61
N ASP A 176 8.14 -14.73 -4.65
CA ASP A 176 8.65 -14.75 -6.03
C ASP A 176 9.15 -13.39 -6.49
N SER A 177 9.19 -12.41 -5.60
CA SER A 177 9.59 -11.03 -5.92
C SER A 177 8.82 -10.49 -7.14
N ARG A 178 7.53 -10.84 -7.21
CA ARG A 178 6.69 -10.46 -8.32
C ARG A 178 5.75 -9.34 -7.87
N TYR A 179 5.78 -8.23 -8.60
CA TYR A 179 4.95 -7.05 -8.34
C TYR A 179 4.06 -6.82 -9.53
N MET A 180 2.75 -6.77 -9.30
CA MET A 180 1.82 -6.46 -10.40
C MET A 180 2.09 -5.04 -10.87
N THR A 181 2.27 -4.86 -12.18
CA THR A 181 2.43 -3.54 -12.77
C THR A 181 1.06 -2.89 -12.98
N ALA A 182 1.06 -1.57 -13.12
CA ALA A 182 -0.17 -0.87 -13.47
C ALA A 182 -0.73 -1.39 -14.79
N ASN A 183 0.15 -1.70 -15.75
CA ASN A 183 -0.27 -2.24 -17.05
C ASN A 183 -1.06 -3.53 -16.89
N GLU A 184 -0.53 -4.47 -16.07
CA GLU A 184 -1.22 -5.72 -15.78
C GLU A 184 -2.57 -5.46 -15.10
N GLY A 185 -2.58 -4.55 -14.12
CA GLY A 185 -3.82 -4.21 -13.41
C GLY A 185 -4.87 -3.61 -14.32
N LEU A 186 -4.46 -2.68 -15.19
CA LEU A 186 -5.39 -2.07 -16.15
C LEU A 186 -5.92 -3.11 -17.14
N HIS A 187 -5.06 -4.04 -17.59
CA HIS A 187 -5.52 -5.14 -18.46
C HIS A 187 -6.55 -6.02 -17.76
N LEU A 188 -6.32 -6.32 -16.47
CA LEU A 188 -7.28 -7.13 -15.70
C LEU A 188 -8.64 -6.45 -15.61
N LEU A 189 -8.64 -5.13 -15.41
CA LEU A 189 -9.90 -4.38 -15.35
C LEU A 189 -10.58 -4.37 -16.71
N GLN A 190 -9.83 -4.22 -17.80
CA GLN A 190 -10.39 -4.30 -19.15
C GLN A 190 -10.97 -5.69 -19.43
N ASP A 191 -10.28 -6.74 -19.01
CA ASP A 191 -10.77 -8.11 -19.20
C ASP A 191 -12.07 -8.34 -18.44
N THR A 192 -12.17 -7.84 -17.23
CA THR A 192 -13.41 -7.97 -16.45
C THR A 192 -14.54 -7.20 -17.12
N GLU A 193 -14.25 -6.02 -17.67
CA GLU A 193 -15.25 -5.25 -18.41
C GLU A 193 -15.76 -6.05 -19.61
N ARG A 194 -14.87 -6.70 -20.36
CA ARG A 194 -15.27 -7.51 -21.51
C ARG A 194 -16.17 -8.66 -21.10
N ARG A 195 -15.89 -9.27 -19.93
CA ARG A 195 -16.71 -10.40 -19.44
C ARG A 195 -18.07 -9.95 -18.89
N THR A 196 -18.14 -8.78 -18.27
CA THR A 196 -19.36 -8.31 -17.60
C THR A 196 -20.21 -7.38 -18.45
N SER A 197 -19.59 -6.62 -19.34
CA SER A 197 -20.24 -5.67 -20.26
C SER A 197 -21.14 -4.65 -19.57
N LYS A 198 -20.79 -4.24 -18.37
CA LYS A 198 -21.57 -3.26 -17.61
C LYS A 198 -21.22 -1.80 -17.95
N ARG A 199 -20.23 -1.61 -18.82
CA ARG A 199 -19.76 -0.29 -19.28
C ARG A 199 -19.29 0.63 -18.16
N ILE A 200 -18.65 0.04 -17.15
CA ILE A 200 -18.07 0.79 -16.06
C ILE A 200 -16.71 1.35 -16.45
N ILE A 201 -15.94 0.56 -17.19
CA ILE A 201 -14.60 0.93 -17.66
C ILE A 201 -14.59 0.78 -19.17
N THR A 202 -14.50 1.91 -19.90
CA THR A 202 -14.43 1.91 -21.35
C THR A 202 -13.03 2.33 -21.78
N GLU A 203 -12.72 2.18 -23.06
CA GLU A 203 -11.40 2.57 -23.59
C GLU A 203 -11.07 4.05 -23.35
N ALA A 204 -12.09 4.89 -23.20
CA ALA A 204 -11.91 6.32 -22.96
C ALA A 204 -11.92 6.69 -21.47
N SER A 205 -12.12 5.72 -20.58
CA SER A 205 -12.18 6.01 -19.14
C SER A 205 -10.90 6.66 -18.65
N LEU A 206 -11.07 7.70 -17.85
CA LEU A 206 -9.94 8.36 -17.20
C LEU A 206 -9.42 7.45 -16.08
N VAL A 207 -8.12 7.20 -16.07
CA VAL A 207 -7.45 6.45 -15.01
C VAL A 207 -6.18 7.20 -14.63
N CYS A 208 -5.70 6.93 -13.42
CA CYS A 208 -4.45 7.49 -12.93
C CYS A 208 -3.55 6.35 -12.47
N VAL A 209 -2.24 6.54 -12.69
CA VAL A 209 -1.23 5.60 -12.21
C VAL A 209 -0.23 6.37 -11.37
N VAL A 210 0.07 5.82 -10.21
CA VAL A 210 1.12 6.35 -9.33
C VAL A 210 2.17 5.25 -9.19
N ALA A 211 3.40 5.57 -9.57
CA ALA A 211 4.52 4.63 -9.45
C ALA A 211 5.49 5.15 -8.41
N ARG A 212 5.94 4.27 -7.52
CA ARG A 212 6.95 4.57 -6.50
C ARG A 212 6.57 5.79 -5.65
N ALA A 213 5.33 5.80 -5.17
CA ALA A 213 4.83 6.88 -4.33
C ALA A 213 5.78 7.11 -3.14
N GLY A 214 6.10 8.36 -2.87
CA GLY A 214 6.98 8.72 -1.77
C GLY A 214 8.46 8.70 -2.10
N SER A 215 8.83 8.29 -3.32
CA SER A 215 10.23 8.27 -3.72
C SER A 215 10.59 9.51 -4.54
N PRO A 216 11.89 9.86 -4.63
CA PRO A 216 12.31 10.94 -5.54
C PRO A 216 12.01 10.62 -7.00
N GLY A 217 11.90 9.35 -7.36
CA GLY A 217 11.57 8.93 -8.72
C GLY A 217 10.10 8.62 -8.94
N ALA A 218 9.22 9.16 -8.11
CA ALA A 218 7.78 8.92 -8.24
C ALA A 218 7.25 9.46 -9.57
N ILE A 219 6.34 8.70 -10.16
CA ILE A 219 5.67 9.10 -11.41
C ILE A 219 4.17 9.12 -11.14
N VAL A 220 3.52 10.18 -11.59
CA VAL A 220 2.07 10.30 -11.55
C VAL A 220 1.60 10.59 -12.96
N LYS A 221 0.71 9.76 -13.51
CA LYS A 221 0.16 9.93 -14.85
C LYS A 221 -1.33 9.73 -14.83
N ALA A 222 -2.04 10.54 -15.59
CA ALA A 222 -3.49 10.41 -15.78
C ALA A 222 -3.80 10.51 -17.26
N GLY A 223 -4.80 9.76 -17.71
CA GLY A 223 -5.21 9.78 -19.10
C GLY A 223 -6.19 8.66 -19.36
N ARG A 224 -6.49 8.45 -20.64
CA ARG A 224 -7.38 7.35 -21.04
C ARG A 224 -6.72 6.01 -20.75
N ILE A 225 -7.52 5.04 -20.32
CA ILE A 225 -6.99 3.71 -20.05
C ILE A 225 -6.33 3.12 -21.32
N SER A 226 -6.88 3.41 -22.50
CA SER A 226 -6.32 2.91 -23.75
C SER A 226 -4.90 3.41 -24.00
N ASP A 227 -4.55 4.57 -23.45
CA ASP A 227 -3.20 5.13 -23.56
C ASP A 227 -2.30 4.63 -22.43
N LEU A 228 -2.79 4.71 -21.20
CA LEU A 228 -1.97 4.37 -20.03
C LEU A 228 -1.60 2.90 -19.97
N VAL A 229 -2.47 2.01 -20.47
CA VAL A 229 -2.20 0.57 -20.43
C VAL A 229 -0.94 0.20 -21.21
N ARG A 230 -0.50 1.05 -22.15
CA ARG A 230 0.67 0.82 -22.99
C ARG A 230 1.92 1.59 -22.55
N MET A 231 1.80 2.43 -21.50
CA MET A 231 2.94 3.24 -21.05
C MET A 231 3.88 2.44 -20.17
N ASP A 232 5.14 2.85 -20.15
CA ASP A 232 6.13 2.28 -19.24
C ASP A 232 6.23 3.19 -18.02
N PHE A 233 5.86 2.65 -16.85
CA PHE A 233 5.90 3.41 -15.59
C PHE A 233 7.17 3.12 -14.79
N GLY A 234 8.07 2.32 -15.35
CA GLY A 234 9.32 1.98 -14.68
C GLY A 234 9.13 0.93 -13.58
N PRO A 235 10.10 0.84 -12.67
CA PRO A 235 10.04 -0.21 -11.65
C PRO A 235 8.87 -0.06 -10.68
N PRO A 236 8.46 -1.18 -10.05
CA PRO A 236 7.42 -1.13 -9.02
C PRO A 236 7.90 -0.37 -7.77
N PRO A 237 7.01 -0.08 -6.80
CA PRO A 237 5.58 -0.45 -6.79
C PRO A 237 4.71 0.55 -7.55
N HIS A 238 3.59 0.04 -8.11
CA HIS A 238 2.61 0.86 -8.80
C HIS A 238 1.26 0.76 -8.08
N SER A 239 0.44 1.80 -8.21
CA SER A 239 -0.97 1.74 -7.81
C SER A 239 -1.80 2.49 -8.84
N ILE A 240 -3.09 2.21 -8.84
CA ILE A 240 -4.04 2.79 -9.81
C ILE A 240 -5.09 3.57 -9.03
N VAL A 241 -5.53 4.68 -9.59
CA VAL A 241 -6.70 5.39 -9.09
C VAL A 241 -7.71 5.49 -10.24
N ILE A 242 -8.95 5.12 -9.97
CA ILE A 242 -10.05 5.30 -10.92
C ILE A 242 -10.85 6.49 -10.42
N PRO A 243 -10.75 7.65 -11.07
CA PRO A 243 -11.47 8.83 -10.59
C PRO A 243 -12.98 8.71 -10.77
N GLY A 244 -13.70 9.17 -9.77
CA GLY A 244 -15.14 9.39 -9.89
C GLY A 244 -15.42 10.80 -10.38
N ARG A 245 -16.44 11.44 -9.78
CA ARG A 245 -16.78 12.81 -10.17
C ARG A 245 -15.67 13.76 -9.73
N LEU A 246 -15.16 14.55 -10.65
CA LEU A 246 -14.07 15.47 -10.39
C LEU A 246 -14.58 16.88 -10.10
N HIS A 247 -14.05 17.47 -9.05
CA HIS A 247 -14.15 18.90 -8.82
C HIS A 247 -13.20 19.62 -9.79
N PHE A 248 -13.49 20.87 -10.13
CA PHE A 248 -12.65 21.57 -11.12
C PHE A 248 -11.18 21.64 -10.68
N MET A 249 -10.91 21.77 -9.40
CA MET A 249 -9.52 21.79 -8.92
C MET A 249 -8.84 20.43 -9.09
N GLU A 250 -9.60 19.34 -8.99
CA GLU A 250 -9.05 18.01 -9.27
C GLU A 250 -8.73 17.85 -10.75
N GLU A 251 -9.60 18.39 -11.62
CA GLU A 251 -9.32 18.38 -13.07
C GLU A 251 -8.05 19.14 -13.37
N ASP A 252 -7.91 20.34 -12.79
CA ASP A 252 -6.72 21.16 -12.98
C ASP A 252 -5.46 20.45 -12.47
N ALA A 253 -5.56 19.79 -11.33
CA ALA A 253 -4.44 19.03 -10.76
C ALA A 253 -4.02 17.89 -11.68
N LEU A 254 -4.98 17.12 -12.18
CA LEU A 254 -4.66 16.01 -13.09
C LEU A 254 -4.04 16.54 -14.40
N ARG A 255 -4.55 17.64 -14.89
CA ARG A 255 -4.00 18.24 -16.12
C ARG A 255 -2.57 18.74 -15.89
N THR A 256 -2.35 19.44 -14.79
CA THR A 256 -1.08 20.12 -14.51
C THR A 256 -0.02 19.16 -14.02
N LEU A 257 -0.39 18.25 -13.11
CA LEU A 257 0.57 17.41 -12.39
C LEU A 257 0.71 16.02 -13.00
N ALA A 258 -0.35 15.52 -13.65
CA ALA A 258 -0.37 14.16 -14.18
C ALA A 258 -0.50 14.08 -15.69
N GLY A 259 -0.52 15.22 -16.37
CA GLY A 259 -0.51 15.29 -17.82
C GLY A 259 -1.78 14.80 -18.49
N SER A 260 -2.92 14.90 -17.83
CA SER A 260 -4.17 14.41 -18.39
C SER A 260 -4.70 15.30 -19.51
N ASN A 261 -4.97 14.68 -20.65
CA ASN A 261 -5.71 15.32 -21.75
C ASN A 261 -7.09 14.72 -21.90
N ALA A 262 -7.43 13.74 -21.05
CA ALA A 262 -8.70 13.04 -21.15
C ALA A 262 -9.81 13.87 -20.52
N ALA A 263 -10.99 13.84 -21.13
CA ALA A 263 -12.17 14.44 -20.52
C ALA A 263 -12.55 13.59 -19.29
N PRO A 264 -12.95 14.22 -18.19
CA PRO A 264 -13.38 13.44 -17.03
C PRO A 264 -14.64 12.62 -17.35
N SER A 265 -14.76 11.47 -16.70
CA SER A 265 -15.92 10.61 -16.87
C SER A 265 -17.20 11.29 -16.35
N PHE A 266 -17.05 12.12 -15.34
CA PHE A 266 -18.16 12.84 -14.72
C PHE A 266 -17.73 14.26 -14.40
N ARG A 267 -18.62 15.22 -14.67
CA ARG A 267 -18.40 16.62 -14.27
C ARG A 267 -19.49 17.02 -13.27
N GLU A 268 -19.11 17.80 -12.31
CA GLU A 268 -20.10 18.47 -11.46
C GLU A 268 -20.75 19.56 -12.29
N LYS A 269 -22.08 19.62 -12.29
CA LYS A 269 -22.83 20.68 -12.95
C LYS A 269 -22.86 21.93 -12.08
#